data_5344cf3ce10f50a431d26aa6a4a07faa
#
_entry.id   5344cf3ce10f50a431d26aa6a4a07faa
#
_cell.length_a   1.000
_cell.length_b   1.000
_cell.length_c   1.000
_cell.angle_alpha   90.00
_cell.angle_beta   90.00
_cell.angle_gamma   90.00
#
_symmetry.space_group_name_H-M   'P 1'
#
loop_
_entity.id
_entity.type
_entity.pdbx_description
1 polymer ?
#
loop_
_entity_poly.entity_id
_entity_poly.type
_entity_poly.pdbx_seq_one_letter_code
_entity_poly.pdbx_strand_id
1 'polypeptide(L)'
;MDPDIVAVGWSATGDMPLNNYDNANQAWTTWGGTSLATPVVAGLLALVEEAWLENRGYHPKSQELRDFVLSTSDDRGYESFVQGGGWMNASRAIKTLNAENGTWSASPAQWNTGWFHGKHRDANLNSIAPGESQTFDVKFENPGSSELQLNLTPVSFRPLAHEVLVWNSTGNGSGGGENDTWDGHQGDRPDLLI
;
A
#
# COMPACT_ATOMS: atom_id res chain seq x y z
N MET A 1 5.31 -7.99 -0.12
CA MET A 1 4.50 -7.73 -1.32
C MET A 1 3.69 -6.49 -1.01
N ASP A 2 3.87 -5.47 -1.79
CA ASP A 2 3.22 -4.17 -1.61
C ASP A 2 2.03 -4.07 -2.56
N PRO A 3 1.09 -3.17 -2.35
CA PRO A 3 1.32 -1.80 -1.89
C PRO A 3 1.28 -1.62 -0.37
N ASP A 4 1.95 -0.58 0.16
CA ASP A 4 1.78 -0.13 1.53
C ASP A 4 0.45 0.59 1.73
N ILE A 5 0.06 1.41 0.74
CA ILE A 5 -1.10 2.28 0.77
C ILE A 5 -1.59 2.59 -0.64
N VAL A 6 -2.86 2.91 -0.79
CA VAL A 6 -3.47 3.27 -2.06
C VAL A 6 -3.77 4.76 -2.12
N ALA A 7 -3.48 5.36 -3.27
CA ALA A 7 -3.78 6.76 -3.58
C ALA A 7 -4.24 6.92 -5.02
N VAL A 8 -4.60 8.15 -5.41
CA VAL A 8 -5.01 8.46 -6.79
C VAL A 8 -3.85 8.20 -7.74
N GLY A 9 -4.01 7.23 -8.61
CA GLY A 9 -3.00 6.82 -9.60
C GLY A 9 -3.53 6.80 -11.04
N TRP A 10 -4.73 7.35 -11.30
CA TRP A 10 -5.34 7.33 -12.63
C TRP A 10 -6.12 8.60 -12.92
N SER A 11 -6.11 9.01 -14.18
CA SER A 11 -6.85 10.18 -14.68
C SER A 11 -6.54 11.49 -13.95
N ALA A 12 -5.33 11.68 -13.49
CA ALA A 12 -4.91 12.98 -12.96
C ALA A 12 -4.14 13.77 -14.01
N THR A 13 -4.35 15.06 -14.00
CA THR A 13 -3.64 16.00 -14.89
C THR A 13 -2.32 16.40 -14.22
N GLY A 14 -1.24 16.30 -14.96
CA GLY A 14 0.09 16.68 -14.51
C GLY A 14 0.86 17.43 -15.58
N ASP A 15 1.89 18.15 -15.14
CA ASP A 15 2.78 18.86 -16.03
C ASP A 15 3.60 17.90 -16.87
N MET A 16 3.84 18.27 -18.11
CA MET A 16 4.64 17.52 -19.06
C MET A 16 5.71 18.42 -19.68
N PRO A 17 6.90 17.88 -19.96
CA PRO A 17 7.91 18.62 -20.71
C PRO A 17 7.36 19.01 -22.09
N LEU A 18 7.57 20.26 -22.49
CA LEU A 18 7.11 20.77 -23.80
C LEU A 18 7.74 20.07 -24.99
N ASN A 19 8.87 19.39 -24.80
CA ASN A 19 9.55 18.62 -25.81
C ASN A 19 9.12 17.14 -25.86
N ASN A 20 8.07 16.78 -25.16
CA ASN A 20 7.52 15.43 -25.22
C ASN A 20 6.64 15.28 -26.47
N TYR A 21 7.10 14.50 -27.44
CA TYR A 21 6.40 14.26 -28.70
C TYR A 21 5.07 13.56 -28.54
N ASP A 22 4.92 12.71 -27.52
CA ASP A 22 3.70 11.96 -27.27
C ASP A 22 2.55 12.86 -26.80
N ASN A 23 2.86 14.07 -26.37
CA ASN A 23 1.89 15.00 -25.81
C ASN A 23 1.59 16.20 -26.74
N ALA A 24 1.92 16.12 -28.01
CA ALA A 24 1.68 17.17 -28.99
C ALA A 24 2.15 18.57 -28.54
N ASN A 25 3.27 18.65 -27.81
CA ASN A 25 3.86 19.88 -27.24
C ASN A 25 2.95 20.60 -26.22
N GLN A 26 2.04 19.89 -25.58
CA GLN A 26 1.25 20.46 -24.49
C GLN A 26 2.05 20.47 -23.19
N ALA A 27 1.88 21.51 -22.38
CA ALA A 27 2.58 21.63 -21.11
C ALA A 27 2.00 20.71 -20.02
N TRP A 28 0.90 20.06 -20.29
CA TRP A 28 0.18 19.21 -19.33
C TRP A 28 -0.69 18.19 -20.06
N THR A 29 -0.90 17.06 -19.40
CA THR A 29 -1.74 15.98 -19.92
C THR A 29 -2.37 15.19 -18.78
N THR A 30 -3.36 14.39 -19.12
CA THR A 30 -3.92 13.39 -18.20
C THR A 30 -3.15 12.09 -18.36
N TRP A 31 -2.68 11.56 -17.25
CA TRP A 31 -1.92 10.31 -17.23
C TRP A 31 -2.25 9.49 -15.98
N GLY A 32 -1.60 8.34 -15.82
CA GLY A 32 -1.85 7.46 -14.69
C GLY A 32 -0.69 6.49 -14.46
N GLY A 33 -0.79 5.81 -13.33
CA GLY A 33 0.17 4.84 -12.85
C GLY A 33 0.51 5.04 -11.38
N THR A 34 1.21 4.08 -10.80
CA THR A 34 1.71 4.17 -9.42
C THR A 34 2.69 5.33 -9.25
N SER A 35 3.38 5.73 -10.34
CA SER A 35 4.25 6.91 -10.39
C SER A 35 3.49 8.22 -10.16
N LEU A 36 2.18 8.25 -10.36
CA LEU A 36 1.31 9.38 -10.02
C LEU A 36 0.83 9.28 -8.57
N ALA A 37 0.48 8.08 -8.10
CA ALA A 37 0.03 7.86 -6.73
C ALA A 37 1.12 8.17 -5.70
N THR A 38 2.38 7.85 -6.02
CA THR A 38 3.52 8.06 -5.12
C THR A 38 3.70 9.51 -4.66
N PRO A 39 3.75 10.53 -5.52
CA PRO A 39 3.88 11.92 -5.07
C PRO A 39 2.65 12.42 -4.31
N VAL A 40 1.47 11.87 -4.56
CA VAL A 40 0.27 12.18 -3.76
C VAL A 40 0.46 11.72 -2.32
N VAL A 41 0.98 10.50 -2.12
CA VAL A 41 1.33 10.00 -0.78
C VAL A 41 2.49 10.80 -0.17
N ALA A 42 3.49 11.17 -0.96
CA ALA A 42 4.59 12.01 -0.47
C ALA A 42 4.11 13.37 0.03
N GLY A 43 3.15 13.99 -0.66
CA GLY A 43 2.49 15.22 -0.21
C GLY A 43 1.71 15.02 1.10
N LEU A 44 1.01 13.89 1.25
CA LEU A 44 0.37 13.53 2.51
C LEU A 44 1.39 13.41 3.66
N LEU A 45 2.50 12.71 3.41
CA LEU A 45 3.54 12.53 4.42
C LEU A 45 4.12 13.88 4.88
N ALA A 46 4.35 14.82 3.96
CA ALA A 46 4.82 16.16 4.30
C ALA A 46 3.84 16.92 5.20
N LEU A 47 2.53 16.88 4.88
CA LEU A 47 1.49 17.49 5.71
C LEU A 47 1.38 16.84 7.09
N VAL A 48 1.50 15.53 7.15
CA VAL A 48 1.47 14.79 8.42
C VAL A 48 2.70 15.10 9.26
N GLU A 49 3.88 15.21 8.66
CA GLU A 49 5.12 15.56 9.36
C GLU A 49 5.06 16.98 9.94
N GLU A 50 4.56 17.95 9.17
CA GLU A 50 4.33 19.32 9.64
C GLU A 50 3.38 19.33 10.84
N ALA A 51 2.21 18.73 10.72
CA ALA A 51 1.24 18.66 11.81
C ALA A 51 1.76 17.86 13.01
N TRP A 52 2.59 16.84 12.78
CA TRP A 52 3.24 16.10 13.85
C TRP A 52 4.19 16.97 14.65
N LEU A 53 5.04 17.72 13.95
CA LEU A 53 5.97 18.66 14.59
C LEU A 53 5.24 19.73 15.42
N GLU A 54 4.15 20.30 14.86
CA GLU A 54 3.32 21.29 15.56
C GLU A 54 2.65 20.73 16.82
N ASN A 55 2.12 19.51 16.76
CA ASN A 55 1.34 18.96 17.86
C ASN A 55 2.17 18.17 18.88
N ARG A 56 3.30 17.56 18.46
CA ARG A 56 4.13 16.70 19.31
C ARG A 56 5.51 17.27 19.62
N GLY A 57 5.94 18.32 18.92
CA GLY A 57 7.18 19.04 19.16
C GLY A 57 8.46 18.34 18.73
N TYR A 58 8.35 17.26 17.95
CA TYR A 58 9.50 16.52 17.40
C TYR A 58 9.17 15.92 16.02
N HIS A 59 10.20 15.66 15.22
CA HIS A 59 10.04 14.96 13.95
C HIS A 59 9.80 13.46 14.17
N PRO A 60 8.81 12.87 13.54
CA PRO A 60 8.55 11.43 13.67
C PRO A 60 9.69 10.63 13.04
N LYS A 61 9.96 9.45 13.58
CA LYS A 61 10.80 8.48 12.89
C LYS A 61 10.02 7.91 11.70
N SER A 62 10.74 7.45 10.68
CA SER A 62 10.13 6.91 9.46
C SER A 62 9.09 5.81 9.75
N GLN A 63 9.37 4.93 10.72
CA GLN A 63 8.44 3.88 11.11
C GLN A 63 7.19 4.43 11.82
N GLU A 64 7.35 5.44 12.68
CA GLU A 64 6.23 6.09 13.36
C GLU A 64 5.31 6.77 12.35
N LEU A 65 5.90 7.49 11.39
CA LEU A 65 5.17 8.17 10.34
C LEU A 65 4.43 7.17 9.44
N ARG A 66 5.10 6.08 9.05
CA ARG A 66 4.51 5.01 8.25
C ARG A 66 3.33 4.37 8.98
N ASP A 67 3.51 3.89 10.20
CA ASP A 67 2.47 3.25 11.00
C ASP A 67 1.27 4.19 11.20
N PHE A 68 1.55 5.45 11.47
CA PHE A 68 0.52 6.46 11.66
C PHE A 68 -0.33 6.64 10.40
N VAL A 69 0.30 6.84 9.24
CA VAL A 69 -0.40 7.04 7.97
C VAL A 69 -1.17 5.80 7.55
N LEU A 70 -0.61 4.60 7.73
CA LEU A 70 -1.30 3.35 7.44
C LEU A 70 -2.52 3.15 8.35
N SER A 71 -2.38 3.38 9.65
CA SER A 71 -3.48 3.21 10.62
C SER A 71 -4.61 4.23 10.48
N THR A 72 -4.32 5.38 9.86
CA THR A 72 -5.31 6.44 9.59
C THR A 72 -5.90 6.37 8.18
N SER A 73 -5.54 5.38 7.39
CA SER A 73 -6.10 5.12 6.07
C SER A 73 -7.48 4.48 6.16
N ASP A 74 -8.23 4.54 5.07
CA ASP A 74 -9.57 3.96 4.96
C ASP A 74 -9.49 2.56 4.36
N ASP A 75 -9.89 1.57 5.11
CA ASP A 75 -10.08 0.22 4.59
C ASP A 75 -11.21 0.22 3.55
N ARG A 76 -10.91 -0.29 2.34
CA ARG A 76 -11.86 -0.43 1.24
C ARG A 76 -12.41 -1.84 1.11
N GLY A 77 -12.07 -2.73 2.04
CA GLY A 77 -12.54 -4.10 2.06
C GLY A 77 -11.83 -5.03 1.07
N TYR A 78 -10.70 -4.59 0.53
CA TYR A 78 -9.84 -5.45 -0.29
C TYR A 78 -8.79 -6.15 0.58
N GLU A 79 -8.18 -7.19 0.02
CA GLU A 79 -7.05 -7.85 0.67
C GLU A 79 -5.86 -6.89 0.84
N SER A 80 -5.06 -7.13 1.86
CA SER A 80 -3.86 -6.33 2.15
C SER A 80 -2.86 -6.28 0.99
N PHE A 81 -2.82 -7.31 0.14
CA PHE A 81 -2.00 -7.33 -1.08
C PHE A 81 -2.48 -6.38 -2.17
N VAL A 82 -3.73 -5.95 -2.11
CA VAL A 82 -4.34 -5.04 -3.09
C VAL A 82 -4.31 -3.60 -2.58
N GLN A 83 -4.57 -3.40 -1.30
CA GLN A 83 -4.73 -2.05 -0.74
C GLN A 83 -3.70 -1.66 0.32
N GLY A 84 -2.87 -2.58 0.82
CA GLY A 84 -2.00 -2.32 1.96
C GLY A 84 -2.81 -1.93 3.19
N GLY A 85 -2.49 -0.79 3.79
CA GLY A 85 -3.26 -0.18 4.90
C GLY A 85 -4.59 0.43 4.47
N GLY A 86 -4.86 0.55 3.17
CA GLY A 86 -6.09 1.10 2.63
C GLY A 86 -5.88 2.38 1.82
N TRP A 87 -6.97 3.08 1.55
CA TRP A 87 -6.98 4.35 0.83
C TRP A 87 -6.51 5.49 1.73
N MET A 88 -5.52 6.27 1.28
CA MET A 88 -4.99 7.39 2.04
C MET A 88 -6.08 8.38 2.46
N ASN A 89 -6.05 8.83 3.71
CA ASN A 89 -6.99 9.80 4.26
C ASN A 89 -6.27 10.92 5.02
N ALA A 90 -5.91 11.98 4.28
CA ALA A 90 -5.23 13.13 4.85
C ALA A 90 -6.05 13.82 5.96
N SER A 91 -7.35 13.94 5.77
CA SER A 91 -8.24 14.57 6.76
C SER A 91 -8.22 13.80 8.09
N ARG A 92 -8.34 12.47 8.03
CA ARG A 92 -8.30 11.63 9.24
C ARG A 92 -6.95 11.68 9.92
N ALA A 93 -5.85 11.66 9.16
CA ALA A 93 -4.51 11.76 9.71
C ALA A 93 -4.31 13.08 10.48
N ILE A 94 -4.66 14.21 9.87
CA ILE A 94 -4.54 15.54 10.51
C ILE A 94 -5.46 15.66 11.72
N LYS A 95 -6.70 15.23 11.64
CA LYS A 95 -7.65 15.22 12.77
C LYS A 95 -7.14 14.40 13.94
N THR A 96 -6.49 13.27 13.66
CA THR A 96 -5.89 12.42 14.70
C THR A 96 -4.73 13.13 15.39
N LEU A 97 -3.87 13.83 14.65
CA LEU A 97 -2.79 14.63 15.24
C LEU A 97 -3.32 15.81 16.06
N ASN A 98 -4.41 16.42 15.62
CA ASN A 98 -5.08 17.51 16.33
C ASN A 98 -5.90 17.03 17.55
N ALA A 99 -5.80 15.76 17.89
CA ALA A 99 -6.53 15.16 19.02
C ALA A 99 -8.05 15.32 18.95
N GLU A 100 -8.61 15.29 17.74
CA GLU A 100 -10.05 15.33 17.57
C GLU A 100 -10.70 14.06 18.12
N ASN A 101 -11.82 14.22 18.81
CA ASN A 101 -12.56 13.11 19.37
C ASN A 101 -13.06 12.15 18.28
N GLY A 102 -13.02 10.86 18.57
CA GLY A 102 -13.44 9.82 17.63
C GLY A 102 -12.35 9.40 16.63
N THR A 103 -11.15 9.93 16.77
CA THR A 103 -9.98 9.51 15.98
C THR A 103 -9.07 8.59 16.78
N TRP A 104 -8.27 7.79 16.08
CA TRP A 104 -7.32 6.87 16.69
C TRP A 104 -6.19 6.53 15.73
N SER A 105 -5.09 6.02 16.27
CA SER A 105 -4.00 5.43 15.52
C SER A 105 -3.57 4.10 16.13
N ALA A 106 -2.84 3.30 15.37
CA ALA A 106 -2.30 2.02 15.81
C ALA A 106 -0.84 1.86 15.40
N SER A 107 -0.06 1.20 16.24
CA SER A 107 1.33 0.85 15.95
C SER A 107 1.69 -0.49 16.61
N PRO A 108 2.33 -1.42 15.86
CA PRO A 108 2.60 -1.34 14.43
C PRO A 108 1.32 -1.45 13.60
N ALA A 109 1.23 -0.73 12.49
CA ALA A 109 0.12 -0.82 11.54
C ALA A 109 0.24 -2.02 10.61
N GLN A 110 1.45 -2.53 10.45
CA GLN A 110 1.77 -3.75 9.72
C GLN A 110 2.64 -4.67 10.58
N TRP A 111 2.37 -5.94 10.50
CA TRP A 111 3.15 -6.96 11.16
C TRP A 111 3.53 -8.07 10.20
N ASN A 112 4.75 -8.57 10.32
CA ASN A 112 5.20 -9.74 9.60
C ASN A 112 6.01 -10.66 10.52
N THR A 113 6.11 -11.93 10.19
CA THR A 113 6.82 -12.93 10.98
C THR A 113 8.33 -12.74 11.01
N GLY A 114 8.84 -11.80 10.23
CA GLY A 114 10.26 -11.43 10.24
C GLY A 114 11.23 -12.43 9.61
N TRP A 115 10.74 -13.53 9.09
CA TRP A 115 11.57 -14.58 8.51
C TRP A 115 11.67 -14.46 6.99
N PHE A 116 12.49 -13.54 6.55
CA PHE A 116 12.89 -13.51 5.15
C PHE A 116 14.42 -13.39 5.05
N HIS A 117 15.04 -14.34 4.39
CA HIS A 117 16.47 -14.37 4.14
C HIS A 117 16.86 -13.66 2.85
N GLY A 118 16.08 -12.69 2.39
CA GLY A 118 16.33 -11.93 1.17
C GLY A 118 16.66 -10.47 1.43
N LYS A 119 17.01 -9.77 0.37
CA LYS A 119 17.32 -8.34 0.41
C LYS A 119 16.08 -7.43 0.56
N HIS A 120 14.90 -7.96 0.33
CA HIS A 120 13.64 -7.22 0.34
C HIS A 120 12.76 -7.72 1.48
N ARG A 121 12.81 -7.03 2.61
CA ARG A 121 11.96 -7.32 3.78
C ARG A 121 10.47 -7.17 3.47
N ASP A 122 10.15 -6.33 2.50
CA ASP A 122 8.78 -6.01 2.11
C ASP A 122 8.10 -7.10 1.27
N ALA A 123 8.86 -8.08 0.79
CA ALA A 123 8.35 -9.21 0.02
C ALA A 123 7.96 -10.41 0.90
N ASN A 124 7.85 -10.22 2.21
CA ASN A 124 7.58 -11.31 3.11
C ASN A 124 6.11 -11.70 3.10
N LEU A 125 5.87 -12.89 2.64
CA LEU A 125 4.67 -13.61 3.00
C LEU A 125 4.87 -14.15 4.42
N ASN A 126 4.09 -13.67 5.33
CA ASN A 126 4.03 -14.21 6.67
C ASN A 126 3.55 -15.65 6.58
N SER A 127 4.35 -16.58 7.02
CA SER A 127 3.97 -17.98 7.09
C SER A 127 4.02 -18.46 8.53
N ILE A 128 2.94 -19.11 8.95
CA ILE A 128 2.85 -19.82 10.21
C ILE A 128 2.58 -21.28 9.85
N ALA A 129 3.43 -22.19 10.30
CA ALA A 129 3.24 -23.61 10.04
C ALA A 129 2.02 -24.15 10.81
N PRO A 130 1.36 -25.21 10.33
CA PRO A 130 0.27 -25.83 11.05
C PRO A 130 0.68 -26.22 12.48
N GLY A 131 -0.11 -25.77 13.46
CA GLY A 131 0.17 -25.98 14.88
C GLY A 131 1.06 -24.94 15.54
N GLU A 132 1.62 -24.01 14.79
CA GLU A 132 2.35 -22.87 15.34
C GLU A 132 1.41 -21.70 15.64
N SER A 133 1.82 -20.87 16.60
CA SER A 133 1.14 -19.62 16.93
C SER A 133 2.17 -18.52 17.08
N GLN A 134 1.77 -17.31 16.70
CA GLN A 134 2.59 -16.12 16.92
C GLN A 134 1.74 -15.07 17.63
N THR A 135 2.39 -14.35 18.54
CA THR A 135 1.74 -13.27 19.31
C THR A 135 2.54 -12.00 19.09
N PHE A 136 1.85 -10.91 18.92
CA PHE A 136 2.45 -9.58 18.84
C PHE A 136 1.51 -8.56 19.49
N ASP A 137 2.07 -7.46 19.98
CA ASP A 137 1.33 -6.40 20.62
C ASP A 137 1.05 -5.27 19.62
N VAL A 138 -0.18 -4.81 19.59
CA VAL A 138 -0.58 -3.61 18.85
C VAL A 138 -1.03 -2.56 19.86
N LYS A 139 -0.38 -1.41 19.84
CA LYS A 139 -0.77 -0.26 20.65
C LYS A 139 -1.79 0.58 19.89
N PHE A 140 -2.95 0.80 20.51
CA PHE A 140 -3.93 1.77 20.04
C PHE A 140 -3.80 3.05 20.86
N GLU A 141 -3.81 4.18 20.18
CA GLU A 141 -3.76 5.51 20.75
C GLU A 141 -5.07 6.25 20.45
N ASN A 142 -5.75 6.69 21.50
CA ASN A 142 -6.87 7.63 21.43
C ASN A 142 -6.33 9.01 21.81
N PRO A 143 -6.08 9.92 20.86
CA PRO A 143 -5.52 11.23 21.17
C PRO A 143 -6.58 12.20 21.70
N GLY A 144 -7.86 11.89 21.50
CA GLY A 144 -8.96 12.74 21.93
C GLY A 144 -9.22 12.68 23.43
N SER A 145 -10.01 13.62 23.93
CA SER A 145 -10.39 13.71 25.34
C SER A 145 -11.61 12.88 25.72
N SER A 146 -12.37 12.38 24.75
CA SER A 146 -13.54 11.55 24.99
C SER A 146 -13.19 10.06 24.90
N GLU A 147 -13.94 9.24 25.62
CA GLU A 147 -13.83 7.79 25.51
C GLU A 147 -14.10 7.32 24.08
N LEU A 148 -13.28 6.39 23.61
CA LEU A 148 -13.40 5.75 22.32
C LEU A 148 -13.59 4.24 22.48
N GLN A 149 -14.67 3.73 21.97
CA GLN A 149 -14.92 2.30 21.92
C GLN A 149 -14.51 1.76 20.57
N LEU A 150 -13.54 0.83 20.56
CA LEU A 150 -13.07 0.15 19.35
C LEU A 150 -13.64 -1.28 19.33
N ASN A 151 -14.21 -1.64 18.20
CA ASN A 151 -14.60 -3.02 17.92
C ASN A 151 -13.57 -3.62 16.95
N LEU A 152 -12.80 -4.57 17.44
CA LEU A 152 -11.76 -5.23 16.65
C LEU A 152 -12.32 -6.53 16.08
N THR A 153 -12.51 -6.57 14.78
CA THR A 153 -12.98 -7.76 14.06
C THR A 153 -11.85 -8.30 13.19
N PRO A 154 -11.35 -9.51 13.46
CA PRO A 154 -10.37 -10.12 12.57
C PRO A 154 -11.00 -10.46 11.23
N VAL A 155 -10.33 -10.08 10.17
CA VAL A 155 -10.69 -10.47 8.80
C VAL A 155 -9.58 -11.34 8.24
N SER A 156 -9.94 -12.52 7.76
CA SER A 156 -9.02 -13.41 7.08
C SER A 156 -9.42 -13.58 5.62
N PHE A 157 -8.48 -13.41 4.73
CA PHE A 157 -8.66 -13.72 3.33
C PHE A 157 -8.14 -15.13 3.06
N ARG A 158 -8.92 -15.89 2.32
CA ARG A 158 -8.62 -17.27 1.97
C ARG A 158 -8.77 -17.41 0.48
N PRO A 159 -7.77 -17.88 -0.26
CA PRO A 159 -7.96 -18.20 -1.66
C PRO A 159 -9.00 -19.30 -1.78
N LEU A 160 -10.03 -19.07 -2.60
CA LEU A 160 -11.07 -20.04 -2.90
C LEU A 160 -10.63 -21.02 -3.99
N ALA A 161 -9.73 -20.56 -4.85
CA ALA A 161 -9.13 -21.36 -5.90
C ALA A 161 -7.63 -21.00 -6.01
N HIS A 162 -6.85 -21.99 -6.38
CA HIS A 162 -5.45 -21.81 -6.75
C HIS A 162 -5.32 -22.28 -8.19
N GLU A 163 -5.14 -21.32 -9.09
CA GLU A 163 -4.94 -21.58 -10.50
C GLU A 163 -3.49 -21.20 -10.86
N VAL A 164 -2.75 -22.15 -11.36
CA VAL A 164 -1.42 -21.89 -11.88
C VAL A 164 -1.56 -21.62 -13.36
N LEU A 165 -1.37 -20.38 -13.73
CA LEU A 165 -1.30 -19.97 -15.11
C LEU A 165 0.12 -20.18 -15.61
N VAL A 166 0.26 -20.98 -16.63
CA VAL A 166 1.57 -21.34 -17.19
C VAL A 166 1.72 -20.60 -18.51
N TRP A 167 2.74 -19.77 -18.60
CA TRP A 167 3.10 -19.08 -19.84
C TRP A 167 3.84 -20.04 -20.78
N ASN A 168 3.43 -20.12 -22.01
CA ASN A 168 4.16 -20.82 -23.05
C ASN A 168 4.56 -19.83 -24.15
N SER A 169 5.81 -19.46 -24.19
CA SER A 169 6.37 -18.70 -25.31
C SER A 169 6.67 -19.70 -26.44
N THR A 170 5.82 -19.77 -27.42
CA THR A 170 6.10 -20.49 -28.68
C THR A 170 6.98 -19.69 -29.64
N GLY A 171 7.45 -18.52 -29.20
CA GLY A 171 8.35 -17.66 -29.96
C GLY A 171 9.78 -18.13 -29.93
N ASN A 172 10.46 -18.08 -31.05
CA ASN A 172 11.90 -18.32 -31.16
C ASN A 172 12.70 -17.32 -30.33
N GLY A 173 12.90 -17.61 -29.06
CA GLY A 173 14.03 -17.24 -28.22
C GLY A 173 14.61 -15.83 -28.22
N SER A 174 13.96 -14.85 -28.74
CA SER A 174 14.39 -13.44 -28.65
C SER A 174 13.33 -12.64 -27.91
N GLY A 175 13.56 -12.51 -26.64
CA GLY A 175 12.89 -11.75 -25.62
C GLY A 175 11.73 -10.86 -26.02
N GLY A 176 10.60 -11.03 -25.31
CA GLY A 176 9.56 -10.04 -25.12
C GLY A 176 9.16 -9.20 -26.33
N GLY A 177 8.70 -9.82 -27.39
CA GLY A 177 8.10 -9.10 -28.51
C GLY A 177 6.60 -9.02 -28.36
N GLU A 178 5.99 -8.01 -28.96
CA GLU A 178 4.54 -7.73 -29.02
C GLU A 178 3.65 -8.89 -29.53
N ASN A 179 4.25 -10.05 -29.84
CA ASN A 179 3.57 -11.24 -30.38
C ASN A 179 3.55 -12.44 -29.43
N ASP A 180 3.94 -12.27 -28.17
CA ASP A 180 3.77 -13.32 -27.18
C ASP A 180 2.30 -13.39 -26.78
N THR A 181 1.58 -14.30 -27.41
CA THR A 181 0.20 -14.59 -27.02
C THR A 181 0.19 -15.47 -25.79
N TRP A 182 -0.34 -14.93 -24.72
CA TRP A 182 -0.66 -15.70 -23.53
C TRP A 182 -1.89 -16.58 -23.82
N ASP A 183 -1.71 -17.88 -23.78
CA ASP A 183 -2.81 -18.84 -24.03
C ASP A 183 -3.44 -19.37 -22.74
N GLY A 184 -2.93 -18.97 -21.59
CA GLY A 184 -3.49 -19.35 -20.28
C GLY A 184 -3.27 -20.80 -19.87
N HIS A 185 -2.65 -21.62 -20.70
CA HIS A 185 -2.63 -23.06 -20.46
C HIS A 185 -1.23 -23.70 -20.47
N GLN A 186 -0.23 -23.06 -21.03
CA GLN A 186 1.12 -23.62 -21.13
C GLN A 186 2.18 -22.55 -21.07
N GLY A 187 3.24 -22.75 -20.31
CA GLY A 187 4.41 -21.88 -20.30
C GLY A 187 5.30 -22.03 -19.08
N ASP A 188 6.42 -21.35 -19.11
CA ASP A 188 7.48 -21.46 -18.13
C ASP A 188 7.36 -20.49 -16.94
N ARG A 189 6.34 -19.65 -16.91
CA ARG A 189 6.09 -18.76 -15.79
C ARG A 189 4.82 -19.18 -15.06
N PRO A 190 4.95 -19.66 -13.84
CA PRO A 190 3.80 -19.76 -12.96
C PRO A 190 3.45 -18.36 -12.45
N ASP A 191 2.42 -17.75 -13.00
CA ASP A 191 1.80 -16.59 -12.40
C ASP A 191 0.74 -17.10 -11.43
N LEU A 192 0.90 -16.73 -10.16
CA LEU A 192 -0.05 -17.06 -9.13
C LEU A 192 -1.18 -16.05 -9.20
N LEU A 193 -2.32 -16.45 -9.68
CA LEU A 193 -3.54 -15.70 -9.49
C LEU A 193 -4.24 -16.20 -8.22
N ILE A 194 -4.52 -15.28 -7.35
CA ILE A 194 -5.27 -15.50 -6.13
C ILE A 194 -6.73 -15.14 -6.38
#